data_a5f5f1d63b42733e873d956d29b5f661
#
_entry.id   a5f5f1d63b42733e873d956d29b5f661
#
_cell.length_a   1.000
_cell.length_b   1.000
_cell.length_c   1.000
_cell.angle_alpha   90.00
_cell.angle_beta   90.00
_cell.angle_gamma   90.00
#
_symmetry.space_group_name_H-M   'P 1'
#
loop_
_entity.id
_entity.type
_entity.pdbx_description
1 polymer ?
#
loop_
_entity_poly.entity_id
_entity_poly.type
_entity_poly.pdbx_seq_one_letter_code
_entity_poly.pdbx_strand_id
1 'polypeptide(L)'
;AVRAATPGYFETLNIPLKKGRLLDAGDTRAQDKTMVAVVDQAMVVTYWPGEGVLGRRFMRLDAYSTFWITVVGVVENLRHSDLSSEPRPTLYMTPEQATAFYMAPEMFGVVHTKGDPKSFSKAVRNPVYPIDRNQPMSEIRPLEDVVNQSIAKNRLGLLLLGILALLALTLTIVGIYGVTAYSVAQQTNEIGLRIALGALRNSIAGFAHRHG
;
A
#
# COMPACT_ATOMS: atom_id res chain seq x y z
N ALA A 1 5.74 12.63 1.99
CA ALA A 1 5.93 12.31 3.41
C ALA A 1 7.30 12.80 3.90
N VAL A 2 7.44 13.02 5.22
CA VAL A 2 8.73 13.33 5.86
C VAL A 2 9.05 12.19 6.82
N ARG A 3 10.30 11.72 6.83
CA ARG A 3 10.76 10.64 7.71
C ARG A 3 12.13 10.95 8.29
N ALA A 4 12.31 10.57 9.54
CA ALA A 4 13.61 10.58 10.17
C ALA A 4 14.35 9.27 9.80
N ALA A 5 15.62 9.40 9.41
CA ALA A 5 16.50 8.29 9.08
C ALA A 5 17.90 8.56 9.67
N THR A 6 18.39 7.64 10.48
CA THR A 6 19.75 7.71 11.02
C THR A 6 20.78 7.39 9.92
N PRO A 7 22.03 7.88 10.04
CA PRO A 7 23.12 7.36 9.22
C PRO A 7 23.18 5.84 9.27
N GLY A 8 23.40 5.19 8.11
CA GLY A 8 23.36 3.73 8.00
C GLY A 8 21.98 3.10 7.74
N TYR A 9 20.89 3.89 7.80
CA TYR A 9 19.53 3.38 7.56
C TYR A 9 19.37 2.75 6.16
N PHE A 10 19.83 3.44 5.14
CA PHE A 10 19.68 3.01 3.74
C PHE A 10 20.55 1.78 3.45
N GLU A 11 21.76 1.72 3.99
CA GLU A 11 22.66 0.57 3.87
C GLU A 11 22.09 -0.66 4.57
N THR A 12 21.53 -0.49 5.77
CA THR A 12 20.93 -1.59 6.55
C THR A 12 19.75 -2.22 5.81
N LEU A 13 18.96 -1.42 5.14
CA LEU A 13 17.81 -1.87 4.33
C LEU A 13 18.19 -2.21 2.88
N ASN A 14 19.47 -2.11 2.53
CA ASN A 14 19.98 -2.33 1.17
C ASN A 14 19.25 -1.48 0.11
N ILE A 15 18.96 -0.20 0.46
CA ILE A 15 18.33 0.76 -0.45
C ILE A 15 19.42 1.44 -1.27
N PRO A 16 19.42 1.28 -2.60
CA PRO A 16 20.49 1.82 -3.43
C PRO A 16 20.42 3.35 -3.54
N LEU A 17 21.58 3.98 -3.38
CA LEU A 17 21.77 5.38 -3.72
C LEU A 17 21.81 5.53 -5.25
N LYS A 18 20.96 6.39 -5.80
CA LYS A 18 20.90 6.67 -7.25
C LYS A 18 21.77 7.85 -7.65
N LYS A 19 21.78 8.91 -6.84
CA LYS A 19 22.57 10.13 -7.11
C LYS A 19 22.97 10.81 -5.80
N GLY A 20 24.11 11.49 -5.79
CA GLY A 20 24.55 12.28 -4.65
C GLY A 20 25.17 11.45 -3.53
N ARG A 21 24.86 11.79 -2.27
CA ARG A 21 25.30 11.09 -1.07
C ARG A 21 24.16 10.79 -0.11
N LEU A 22 24.38 9.85 0.79
CA LEU A 22 23.47 9.56 1.90
C LEU A 22 23.68 10.56 3.04
N LEU A 23 22.77 10.47 4.05
CA LEU A 23 22.90 11.22 5.29
C LEU A 23 24.07 10.69 6.09
N ASP A 24 24.85 11.60 6.66
CA ASP A 24 25.98 11.27 7.54
C ASP A 24 25.82 11.91 8.93
N ALA A 25 26.73 11.54 9.85
CA ALA A 25 26.68 12.05 11.22
C ALA A 25 26.96 13.58 11.32
N GLY A 26 27.53 14.18 10.29
CA GLY A 26 27.73 15.63 10.21
C GLY A 26 26.48 16.41 9.87
N ASP A 27 25.47 15.74 9.31
CA ASP A 27 24.18 16.35 8.91
C ASP A 27 23.23 16.59 10.09
N THR A 28 23.66 16.33 11.33
CA THR A 28 22.80 16.36 12.53
C THR A 28 22.37 17.76 12.96
N ARG A 29 23.06 18.81 12.53
CA ARG A 29 22.78 20.18 12.96
C ARG A 29 22.18 21.00 11.82
N ALA A 30 21.05 21.63 12.11
CA ALA A 30 20.55 22.73 11.31
C ALA A 30 21.44 23.96 11.54
N GLN A 31 22.53 24.07 10.79
CA GLN A 31 23.34 25.29 10.79
C GLN A 31 22.59 26.35 9.99
N ASP A 32 22.39 27.53 10.59
CA ASP A 32 21.77 28.70 9.96
C ASP A 32 20.39 28.44 9.32
N LYS A 33 19.53 27.63 9.97
CA LYS A 33 18.21 27.23 9.44
C LYS A 33 18.27 26.50 8.08
N THR A 34 19.45 26.00 7.71
CA THR A 34 19.63 25.18 6.51
C THR A 34 19.72 23.72 6.92
N MET A 35 18.85 22.90 6.37
CA MET A 35 18.80 21.46 6.57
C MET A 35 19.20 20.74 5.30
N VAL A 36 19.62 19.50 5.43
CA VAL A 36 19.88 18.62 4.29
C VAL A 36 18.93 17.46 4.29
N ALA A 37 18.59 16.97 3.10
CA ALA A 37 17.71 15.84 2.97
C ALA A 37 18.11 14.92 1.81
N VAL A 38 17.80 13.66 1.97
CA VAL A 38 17.77 12.66 0.90
C VAL A 38 16.31 12.47 0.48
N VAL A 39 16.05 12.38 -0.80
CA VAL A 39 14.71 12.20 -1.37
C VAL A 39 14.62 10.88 -2.11
N ASP A 40 13.42 10.30 -2.19
CA ASP A 40 13.17 9.14 -3.04
C ASP A 40 12.94 9.55 -4.50
N GLN A 41 13.00 8.58 -5.40
CA GLN A 41 12.78 8.81 -6.82
C GLN A 41 11.36 9.27 -7.11
N ALA A 42 10.36 8.84 -6.34
CA ALA A 42 8.97 9.29 -6.48
C ALA A 42 8.85 10.80 -6.25
N MET A 43 9.58 11.34 -5.27
CA MET A 43 9.60 12.78 -5.02
C MET A 43 10.25 13.55 -6.17
N VAL A 44 11.32 13.02 -6.74
CA VAL A 44 11.99 13.64 -7.90
C VAL A 44 11.05 13.71 -9.10
N VAL A 45 10.39 12.60 -9.44
CA VAL A 45 9.46 12.53 -10.57
C VAL A 45 8.26 13.44 -10.37
N THR A 46 7.75 13.55 -9.15
CA THR A 46 6.57 14.35 -8.86
C THR A 46 6.84 15.85 -8.88
N TYR A 47 7.96 16.29 -8.32
CA TYR A 47 8.21 17.73 -8.10
C TYR A 47 9.28 18.34 -9.02
N TRP A 48 10.17 17.53 -9.60
CA TRP A 48 11.27 17.99 -10.46
C TRP A 48 11.45 17.10 -11.69
N PRO A 49 10.42 16.88 -12.51
CA PRO A 49 10.52 16.01 -13.67
C PRO A 49 11.54 16.55 -14.69
N GLY A 50 12.52 15.72 -15.03
CA GLY A 50 13.52 16.04 -16.06
C GLY A 50 14.65 16.98 -15.61
N GLU A 51 14.67 17.44 -14.37
CA GLU A 51 15.65 18.40 -13.87
C GLU A 51 16.66 17.79 -12.88
N GLY A 52 17.85 18.39 -12.79
CA GLY A 52 18.84 18.02 -11.76
C GLY A 52 18.33 18.42 -10.37
N VAL A 53 18.19 17.43 -9.47
CA VAL A 53 17.62 17.66 -8.13
C VAL A 53 18.70 17.93 -7.07
N LEU A 54 19.94 17.44 -7.28
CA LEU A 54 21.03 17.62 -6.31
C LEU A 54 21.39 19.10 -6.15
N GLY A 55 21.55 19.53 -4.88
CA GLY A 55 21.83 20.91 -4.54
C GLY A 55 20.62 21.84 -4.62
N ARG A 56 19.46 21.39 -5.10
CA ARG A 56 18.26 22.20 -5.07
C ARG A 56 17.82 22.47 -3.65
N ARG A 57 17.37 23.70 -3.46
CA ARG A 57 16.84 24.17 -2.17
C ARG A 57 15.36 24.40 -2.32
N PHE A 58 14.61 23.89 -1.37
CA PHE A 58 13.18 24.19 -1.25
C PHE A 58 12.88 24.60 0.18
N MET A 59 11.83 25.35 0.32
CA MET A 59 11.42 25.91 1.59
C MET A 59 10.21 25.14 2.10
N ARG A 60 10.30 24.66 3.32
CA ARG A 60 9.11 24.21 4.05
C ARG A 60 8.63 25.33 4.94
N LEU A 61 7.40 25.75 4.70
CA LEU A 61 6.68 26.67 5.57
C LEU A 61 5.94 25.83 6.62
N ASP A 62 6.33 26.01 7.86
CA ASP A 62 5.57 25.51 9.00
C ASP A 62 4.96 26.70 9.75
N ALA A 63 3.91 26.45 10.58
CA ALA A 63 3.19 27.53 11.28
C ALA A 63 4.09 28.43 12.13
N TYR A 64 5.26 27.93 12.55
CA TYR A 64 6.15 28.63 13.49
C TYR A 64 7.58 28.88 12.95
N SER A 65 7.96 28.28 11.83
CA SER A 65 9.35 28.37 11.35
C SER A 65 9.45 28.12 9.85
N THR A 66 10.41 28.83 9.23
CA THR A 66 10.78 28.65 7.84
C THR A 66 12.16 28.00 7.78
N PHE A 67 12.25 26.82 7.17
CA PHE A 67 13.51 26.10 6.98
C PHE A 67 13.82 25.92 5.51
N TRP A 68 15.07 26.11 5.16
CA TRP A 68 15.58 25.76 3.85
C TRP A 68 16.13 24.34 3.88
N ILE A 69 15.68 23.52 2.96
CA ILE A 69 16.09 22.12 2.84
C ILE A 69 16.83 21.95 1.53
N THR A 70 18.08 21.48 1.60
CA THR A 70 18.93 21.21 0.42
C THR A 70 18.93 19.71 0.15
N VAL A 71 18.65 19.31 -1.08
CA VAL A 71 18.71 17.91 -1.49
C VAL A 71 20.16 17.49 -1.73
N VAL A 72 20.64 16.52 -0.95
CA VAL A 72 22.01 16.00 -1.04
C VAL A 72 22.10 14.63 -1.69
N GLY A 73 21.00 13.90 -1.76
CA GLY A 73 20.96 12.57 -2.37
C GLY A 73 19.60 12.14 -2.85
N VAL A 74 19.60 11.18 -3.76
CA VAL A 74 18.40 10.51 -4.28
C VAL A 74 18.56 9.01 -4.11
N VAL A 75 17.57 8.38 -3.48
CA VAL A 75 17.52 6.93 -3.25
C VAL A 75 16.39 6.28 -4.03
N GLU A 76 16.46 4.95 -4.15
CA GLU A 76 15.35 4.15 -4.69
C GLU A 76 14.08 4.32 -3.83
N ASN A 77 12.93 4.09 -4.44
CA ASN A 77 11.65 4.16 -3.74
C ASN A 77 11.53 3.07 -2.68
N LEU A 78 11.12 3.45 -1.48
CA LEU A 78 10.80 2.52 -0.41
C LEU A 78 9.29 2.52 -0.15
N ARG A 79 8.71 1.33 -0.11
CA ARG A 79 7.29 1.14 0.23
C ARG A 79 7.14 1.02 1.74
N HIS A 80 6.67 2.09 2.39
CA HIS A 80 6.63 2.17 3.85
C HIS A 80 5.34 1.62 4.49
N SER A 81 4.22 1.71 3.77
CA SER A 81 2.91 1.48 4.41
C SER A 81 2.18 0.26 3.84
N ASP A 82 2.36 -0.02 2.56
CA ASP A 82 1.72 -1.13 1.88
C ASP A 82 2.55 -1.50 0.64
N LEU A 83 2.82 -2.78 0.47
CA LEU A 83 3.56 -3.29 -0.69
C LEU A 83 2.78 -3.16 -2.00
N SER A 84 1.45 -3.02 -1.91
CA SER A 84 0.56 -2.85 -3.06
C SER A 84 0.31 -1.39 -3.45
N SER A 85 0.67 -0.42 -2.59
CA SER A 85 0.46 1.00 -2.87
C SER A 85 1.57 1.60 -3.74
N GLU A 86 1.22 2.61 -4.53
CA GLU A 86 2.21 3.40 -5.24
C GLU A 86 3.17 4.09 -4.27
N PRO A 87 4.48 4.19 -4.61
CA PRO A 87 5.46 4.89 -3.80
C PRO A 87 5.04 6.35 -3.60
N ARG A 88 4.93 6.78 -2.34
CA ARG A 88 4.60 8.18 -2.02
C ARG A 88 5.88 9.00 -1.97
N PRO A 89 5.89 10.20 -2.58
CA PRO A 89 7.02 11.12 -2.46
C PRO A 89 7.48 11.28 -1.02
N THR A 90 8.73 10.91 -0.73
CA THR A 90 9.26 10.86 0.63
C THR A 90 10.58 11.61 0.74
N LEU A 91 10.70 12.37 1.82
CA LEU A 91 11.87 13.12 2.22
C LEU A 91 12.44 12.49 3.48
N TYR A 92 13.75 12.22 3.48
CA TYR A 92 14.47 11.68 4.62
C TYR A 92 15.45 12.73 5.16
N MET A 93 15.44 12.90 6.47
CA MET A 93 16.37 13.78 7.19
C MET A 93 16.83 13.12 8.49
N THR A 94 17.84 13.64 9.13
CA THR A 94 18.29 13.07 10.40
C THR A 94 17.25 13.29 11.51
N PRO A 95 17.21 12.43 12.55
CA PRO A 95 16.28 12.60 13.67
C PRO A 95 16.37 13.97 14.34
N GLU A 96 17.58 14.52 14.46
CA GLU A 96 17.83 15.82 15.08
C GLU A 96 17.22 16.96 14.26
N GLN A 97 17.27 16.88 12.93
CA GLN A 97 16.61 17.83 12.04
C GLN A 97 15.09 17.63 12.06
N ALA A 98 14.63 16.37 12.13
CA ALA A 98 13.20 16.04 12.15
C ALA A 98 12.50 16.55 13.41
N THR A 99 13.17 16.62 14.56
CA THR A 99 12.60 17.16 15.80
C THR A 99 12.22 18.63 15.66
N ALA A 100 12.90 19.40 14.81
CA ALA A 100 12.52 20.77 14.50
C ALA A 100 11.13 20.88 13.83
N PHE A 101 10.57 19.78 13.32
CA PHE A 101 9.24 19.72 12.71
C PHE A 101 8.18 19.09 13.63
N TYR A 102 8.42 19.02 14.93
CA TYR A 102 7.51 18.41 15.90
C TYR A 102 7.07 16.98 15.51
N MET A 103 7.97 16.22 14.87
CA MET A 103 7.68 14.82 14.57
C MET A 103 7.70 14.00 15.86
N ALA A 104 6.65 13.21 16.06
CA ALA A 104 6.52 12.36 17.23
C ALA A 104 7.72 11.40 17.38
N PRO A 105 8.16 11.10 18.61
CA PRO A 105 9.37 10.34 18.89
C PRO A 105 9.22 8.81 18.73
N GLU A 106 8.29 8.33 17.90
CA GLU A 106 8.25 6.91 17.57
C GLU A 106 9.45 6.55 16.69
N MET A 107 10.38 5.80 17.24
CA MET A 107 11.56 5.33 16.52
C MET A 107 11.47 3.83 16.26
N PHE A 108 11.73 3.45 15.02
CA PHE A 108 11.85 2.05 14.62
C PHE A 108 13.32 1.73 14.38
N GLY A 109 13.84 0.76 15.13
CA GLY A 109 15.19 0.23 14.90
C GLY A 109 15.14 -0.92 13.90
N VAL A 110 16.00 -0.90 12.89
CA VAL A 110 16.20 -2.00 11.95
C VAL A 110 17.60 -2.56 12.16
N VAL A 111 17.70 -3.87 12.33
CA VAL A 111 18.97 -4.57 12.54
C VAL A 111 19.11 -5.66 11.48
N HIS A 112 20.22 -5.62 10.74
CA HIS A 112 20.57 -6.68 9.80
C HIS A 112 21.38 -7.75 10.53
N THR A 113 20.93 -9.00 10.50
CA THR A 113 21.59 -10.13 11.17
C THR A 113 22.06 -11.18 10.17
N LYS A 114 23.22 -11.80 10.48
CA LYS A 114 23.70 -13.00 9.75
C LYS A 114 23.19 -14.26 10.47
N GLY A 115 21.92 -14.62 10.29
CA GLY A 115 21.34 -15.81 10.91
C GLY A 115 19.87 -15.63 11.26
N ASP A 116 19.30 -16.55 12.06
CA ASP A 116 17.90 -16.48 12.44
C ASP A 116 17.59 -15.20 13.27
N PRO A 117 16.79 -14.26 12.74
CA PRO A 117 16.49 -12.99 13.40
C PRO A 117 15.87 -13.19 14.80
N LYS A 118 15.12 -14.27 15.02
CA LYS A 118 14.44 -14.53 16.31
C LYS A 118 15.42 -14.78 17.43
N SER A 119 16.58 -15.37 17.12
CA SER A 119 17.64 -15.63 18.12
C SER A 119 18.30 -14.36 18.65
N PHE A 120 18.27 -13.27 17.88
CA PHE A 120 18.91 -12.00 18.24
C PHE A 120 18.01 -11.06 19.08
N SER A 121 16.76 -11.40 19.30
CA SER A 121 15.82 -10.54 20.04
C SER A 121 16.32 -10.12 21.44
N LYS A 122 16.99 -11.04 22.15
CA LYS A 122 17.61 -10.75 23.46
C LYS A 122 18.85 -9.84 23.31
N ALA A 123 19.67 -10.07 22.31
CA ALA A 123 20.88 -9.29 22.04
C ALA A 123 20.55 -7.83 21.64
N VAL A 124 19.45 -7.60 20.94
CA VAL A 124 18.96 -6.26 20.60
C VAL A 124 18.37 -5.55 21.83
N ARG A 125 17.71 -6.28 22.72
CA ARG A 125 17.10 -5.72 23.93
C ARG A 125 18.14 -5.30 24.98
N ASN A 126 19.21 -6.05 25.15
CA ASN A 126 20.21 -5.83 26.18
C ASN A 126 20.92 -4.46 26.13
N PRO A 127 21.33 -3.90 24.98
CA PRO A 127 21.98 -2.60 24.92
C PRO A 127 21.06 -1.40 25.17
N VAL A 128 19.74 -1.56 24.99
CA VAL A 128 18.77 -0.47 25.17
C VAL A 128 18.34 -0.33 26.62
N TYR A 129 18.26 -1.43 27.36
CA TYR A 129 17.87 -1.44 28.77
C TYR A 129 18.70 -0.56 29.71
N PRO A 130 20.03 -0.43 29.55
CA PRO A 130 20.84 0.47 30.37
C PRO A 130 20.63 1.95 30.06
N ILE A 131 20.16 2.29 28.85
CA ILE A 131 19.96 3.69 28.42
C ILE A 131 18.68 4.24 29.02
N ASP A 132 17.59 3.50 28.89
CA ASP A 132 16.32 3.85 29.52
C ASP A 132 15.51 2.58 29.86
N ARG A 133 15.32 2.32 31.17
CA ARG A 133 14.54 1.19 31.66
C ARG A 133 13.03 1.35 31.48
N ASN A 134 12.57 2.59 31.30
CA ASN A 134 11.15 2.91 31.17
C ASN A 134 10.70 3.01 29.71
N GLN A 135 11.64 2.91 28.77
CA GLN A 135 11.30 2.92 27.35
C GLN A 135 10.61 1.61 26.96
N PRO A 136 9.31 1.60 26.67
CA PRO A 136 8.62 0.41 26.23
C PRO A 136 9.14 0.02 24.84
N MET A 137 9.91 -1.06 24.77
CA MET A 137 10.24 -1.69 23.49
C MET A 137 9.03 -2.52 23.08
N SER A 138 8.22 -1.99 22.19
CA SER A 138 7.19 -2.77 21.51
C SER A 138 7.85 -3.76 20.55
N GLU A 139 7.23 -4.78 20.20
CA GLU A 139 7.50 -5.86 19.24
C GLU A 139 8.85 -5.88 18.50
N ILE A 140 9.77 -6.73 18.97
CA ILE A 140 10.93 -7.16 18.17
C ILE A 140 10.46 -8.34 17.32
N ARG A 141 10.35 -8.13 16.01
CA ARG A 141 9.88 -9.14 15.06
C ARG A 141 10.69 -9.11 13.75
N PRO A 142 10.84 -10.26 13.08
CA PRO A 142 11.44 -10.29 11.75
C PRO A 142 10.67 -9.42 10.76
N LEU A 143 11.39 -8.76 9.86
CA LEU A 143 10.77 -7.93 8.82
C LEU A 143 9.88 -8.78 7.89
N GLU A 144 10.23 -10.05 7.68
CA GLU A 144 9.41 -11.00 6.92
C GLU A 144 8.01 -11.19 7.51
N ASP A 145 7.88 -11.24 8.83
CA ASP A 145 6.59 -11.38 9.51
C ASP A 145 5.72 -10.12 9.27
N VAL A 146 6.33 -8.93 9.22
CA VAL A 146 5.64 -7.67 8.91
C VAL A 146 5.13 -7.67 7.47
N VAL A 147 5.97 -8.11 6.54
CA VAL A 147 5.62 -8.23 5.11
C VAL A 147 4.49 -9.23 4.92
N ASN A 148 4.61 -10.42 5.51
CA ASN A 148 3.61 -11.48 5.42
C ASN A 148 2.24 -11.05 5.99
N GLN A 149 2.24 -10.29 7.08
CA GLN A 149 1.00 -9.76 7.68
C GLN A 149 0.31 -8.74 6.76
N SER A 150 1.08 -7.92 6.03
CA SER A 150 0.53 -6.99 5.04
C SER A 150 -0.13 -7.71 3.86
N ILE A 151 0.48 -8.80 3.40
CA ILE A 151 -0.05 -9.62 2.29
C ILE A 151 -1.31 -10.39 2.75
N ALA A 152 -1.33 -10.87 3.99
CA ALA A 152 -2.46 -11.66 4.52
C ALA A 152 -3.78 -10.87 4.53
N LYS A 153 -3.74 -9.57 4.82
CA LYS A 153 -4.94 -8.71 4.77
C LYS A 153 -5.57 -8.64 3.37
N ASN A 154 -4.73 -8.50 2.35
CA ASN A 154 -5.20 -8.44 0.96
C ASN A 154 -5.78 -9.78 0.50
N ARG A 155 -5.17 -10.89 0.92
CA ARG A 155 -5.65 -12.24 0.60
C ARG A 155 -7.03 -12.53 1.19
N LEU A 156 -7.30 -12.09 2.42
CA LEU A 156 -8.61 -12.22 3.05
C LEU A 156 -9.68 -11.44 2.27
N GLY A 157 -9.38 -10.21 1.85
CA GLY A 157 -10.28 -9.40 1.03
C GLY A 157 -10.64 -10.06 -0.30
N LEU A 158 -9.63 -10.62 -0.99
CA LEU A 158 -9.83 -11.35 -2.25
C LEU A 158 -10.69 -12.61 -2.07
N LEU A 159 -10.50 -13.34 -0.96
CA LEU A 159 -11.27 -14.54 -0.66
C LEU A 159 -12.74 -14.20 -0.39
N LEU A 160 -13.01 -13.16 0.39
CA LEU A 160 -14.37 -12.67 0.65
C LEU A 160 -15.05 -12.21 -0.64
N LEU A 161 -14.33 -11.47 -1.49
CA LEU A 161 -14.84 -11.03 -2.80
C LEU A 161 -15.17 -12.22 -3.70
N GLY A 162 -14.31 -13.26 -3.70
CA GLY A 162 -14.56 -14.50 -4.46
C GLY A 162 -15.82 -15.24 -4.01
N ILE A 163 -16.05 -15.34 -2.70
CA ILE A 163 -17.29 -15.94 -2.16
C ILE A 163 -18.51 -15.14 -2.58
N LEU A 164 -18.46 -13.81 -2.48
CA LEU A 164 -19.57 -12.95 -2.89
C LEU A 164 -19.88 -13.07 -4.39
N ALA A 165 -18.84 -13.14 -5.22
CA ALA A 165 -18.99 -13.34 -6.66
C ALA A 165 -19.64 -14.68 -6.99
N LEU A 166 -19.26 -15.75 -6.28
CA LEU A 166 -19.88 -17.07 -6.44
C LEU A 166 -21.36 -17.06 -6.05
N LEU A 167 -21.70 -16.42 -4.94
CA LEU A 167 -23.10 -16.25 -4.50
C LEU A 167 -23.92 -15.45 -5.51
N ALA A 168 -23.38 -14.36 -6.04
CA ALA A 168 -24.05 -13.56 -7.07
C ALA A 168 -24.29 -14.37 -8.35
N LEU A 169 -23.31 -15.17 -8.77
CA LEU A 169 -23.44 -16.04 -9.95
C LEU A 169 -24.53 -17.10 -9.75
N THR A 170 -24.57 -17.76 -8.60
CA THR A 170 -25.58 -18.75 -8.28
C THR A 170 -26.98 -18.15 -8.27
N LEU A 171 -27.18 -16.99 -7.64
CA LEU A 171 -28.43 -16.25 -7.64
C LEU A 171 -28.90 -15.87 -9.07
N THR A 172 -27.95 -15.44 -9.91
CA THR A 172 -28.20 -15.08 -11.30
C THR A 172 -28.71 -16.30 -12.09
N ILE A 173 -28.04 -17.44 -11.95
CA ILE A 173 -28.48 -18.70 -12.62
C ILE A 173 -29.88 -19.11 -12.17
N VAL A 174 -30.15 -19.07 -10.86
CA VAL A 174 -31.49 -19.40 -10.33
C VAL A 174 -32.54 -18.41 -10.83
N GLY A 175 -32.19 -17.10 -10.88
CA GLY A 175 -33.10 -16.07 -11.40
C GLY A 175 -33.46 -16.29 -12.86
N ILE A 176 -32.46 -16.55 -13.72
CA ILE A 176 -32.68 -16.83 -15.14
C ILE A 176 -33.52 -18.11 -15.32
N TYR A 177 -33.20 -19.16 -14.58
CA TYR A 177 -33.96 -20.41 -14.62
C TYR A 177 -35.41 -20.19 -14.23
N GLY A 178 -35.67 -19.43 -13.15
CA GLY A 178 -37.02 -19.12 -12.68
C GLY A 178 -37.85 -18.35 -13.72
N VAL A 179 -37.27 -17.32 -14.33
CA VAL A 179 -37.96 -16.54 -15.38
C VAL A 179 -38.24 -17.39 -16.61
N THR A 180 -37.26 -18.19 -17.05
CA THR A 180 -37.43 -19.06 -18.23
C THR A 180 -38.48 -20.14 -17.97
N ALA A 181 -38.45 -20.79 -16.82
CA ALA A 181 -39.45 -21.82 -16.44
C ALA A 181 -40.86 -21.24 -16.37
N TYR A 182 -41.03 -20.04 -15.83
CA TYR A 182 -42.31 -19.34 -15.78
C TYR A 182 -42.83 -18.99 -17.18
N SER A 183 -41.97 -18.47 -18.07
CA SER A 183 -42.34 -18.15 -19.45
C SER A 183 -42.78 -19.38 -20.22
N VAL A 184 -42.09 -20.51 -20.07
CA VAL A 184 -42.46 -21.77 -20.73
C VAL A 184 -43.78 -22.30 -20.19
N ALA A 185 -44.04 -22.24 -18.88
CA ALA A 185 -45.29 -22.65 -18.26
C ALA A 185 -46.50 -21.82 -18.77
N GLN A 186 -46.35 -20.52 -18.94
CA GLN A 186 -47.36 -19.65 -19.50
C GLN A 186 -47.66 -19.98 -20.97
N GLN A 187 -46.65 -20.18 -21.78
CA GLN A 187 -46.84 -20.55 -23.19
C GLN A 187 -47.53 -21.89 -23.35
N THR A 188 -47.21 -22.87 -22.50
CA THR A 188 -47.85 -24.18 -22.50
C THR A 188 -49.34 -24.09 -22.19
N ASN A 189 -49.75 -23.25 -21.21
CA ASN A 189 -51.14 -23.00 -20.88
C ASN A 189 -51.90 -22.30 -22.04
N GLU A 190 -51.28 -21.33 -22.71
CA GLU A 190 -51.90 -20.63 -23.86
C GLU A 190 -52.09 -21.57 -25.04
N ILE A 191 -51.06 -22.40 -25.35
CA ILE A 191 -51.15 -23.41 -26.40
C ILE A 191 -52.22 -24.45 -26.07
N GLY A 192 -52.31 -24.91 -24.83
CA GLY A 192 -53.37 -25.83 -24.37
C GLY A 192 -54.78 -25.27 -24.52
N LEU A 193 -54.96 -24.01 -24.18
CA LEU A 193 -56.25 -23.31 -24.33
C LEU A 193 -56.65 -23.16 -25.80
N ARG A 194 -55.71 -22.84 -26.69
CA ARG A 194 -55.96 -22.74 -28.13
C ARG A 194 -56.32 -24.09 -28.79
N ILE A 195 -55.65 -25.15 -28.36
CA ILE A 195 -55.99 -26.52 -28.82
C ILE A 195 -57.36 -26.92 -28.39
N ALA A 196 -57.74 -26.62 -27.13
CA ALA A 196 -59.09 -26.92 -26.59
C ALA A 196 -60.17 -26.13 -27.28
N LEU A 197 -59.92 -24.94 -27.83
CA LEU A 197 -60.82 -24.10 -28.59
C LEU A 197 -60.87 -24.44 -30.09
N GLY A 198 -60.24 -25.55 -30.55
CA GLY A 198 -60.31 -26.05 -31.91
C GLY A 198 -59.39 -25.40 -32.94
N ALA A 199 -58.27 -24.77 -32.52
CA ALA A 199 -57.32 -24.23 -33.46
C ALA A 199 -56.58 -25.32 -34.26
N LEU A 200 -56.58 -25.18 -35.60
CA LEU A 200 -55.91 -26.09 -36.52
C LEU A 200 -54.42 -26.15 -36.27
N ARG A 201 -53.86 -27.34 -36.28
CA ARG A 201 -52.46 -27.67 -35.98
C ARG A 201 -51.44 -26.84 -36.78
N ASN A 202 -51.76 -26.36 -37.98
CA ASN A 202 -50.89 -25.57 -38.82
C ASN A 202 -50.76 -24.08 -38.42
N SER A 203 -51.71 -23.53 -37.65
CA SER A 203 -51.62 -22.14 -37.14
C SER A 203 -50.74 -22.00 -35.91
N ILE A 204 -50.50 -23.09 -35.19
CA ILE A 204 -49.67 -23.13 -33.97
C ILE A 204 -48.15 -23.15 -34.30
N ALA A 205 -47.76 -23.84 -35.38
CA ALA A 205 -46.39 -23.93 -35.82
C ALA A 205 -45.82 -22.57 -36.31
N GLY A 206 -46.63 -21.69 -36.88
CA GLY A 206 -46.22 -20.36 -37.34
C GLY A 206 -46.01 -19.35 -36.19
N PHE A 207 -46.60 -19.57 -35.02
CA PHE A 207 -46.47 -18.68 -33.87
C PHE A 207 -45.20 -18.96 -33.07
N ALA A 208 -44.83 -20.23 -32.96
CA ALA A 208 -43.60 -20.63 -32.25
C ALA A 208 -42.32 -20.12 -32.95
N HIS A 209 -42.35 -19.91 -34.27
CA HIS A 209 -41.22 -19.45 -35.07
C HIS A 209 -41.04 -17.91 -35.05
N ARG A 210 -41.99 -17.14 -34.50
CA ARG A 210 -41.98 -15.68 -34.53
C ARG A 210 -41.48 -15.04 -33.22
N HIS A 211 -41.30 -15.83 -32.15
CA HIS A 211 -40.92 -15.38 -30.81
C HIS A 211 -39.82 -16.22 -30.16
N GLY A 212 -39.06 -17.00 -30.94
CA GLY A 212 -37.87 -17.74 -30.49
C GLY A 212 -36.54 -17.03 -30.77
#